data_5053c8bcbb69338aa8f0a40a9984f944
#
_entry.id   5053c8bcbb69338aa8f0a40a9984f944
#
_cell.length_a   1.000
_cell.length_b   1.000
_cell.length_c   1.000
_cell.angle_alpha   90.00
_cell.angle_beta   90.00
_cell.angle_gamma   90.00
#
_symmetry.space_group_name_H-M   'P 1'
#
loop_
_entity.id
_entity.type
_entity.pdbx_description
1 polymer ?
#
loop_
_entity_poly.entity_id
_entity_poly.type
_entity_poly.pdbx_seq_one_letter_code
_entity_poly.pdbx_strand_id
1 'polypeptide(L)'
;LNPCGEILGADFHCNLAEVHLNRLDPDDLEGQSDAFRAAGPSVACLLNHRFEVERYRQSRAWDPIVGVSFTGLFDFFVHAFGTPWLEWWAAGRPETAEGLAFKEQEAAFLARWKTTVNEAVWDYCDRHGLRRPNRCTTVQPAGTKSLLTGAAPGWHPPKAQRFIRRITFRKNDPVALACMDYGSSIVPSQSDKDEQGRLLDDPFDPRCTEWLVEIPTEVSWANLPGADQVEINNFSAMAQFDFYMQVQQHYTAHNTSATIEFRENEIEPLAEGSHASIGDGKGYISEALVARIDAIAAC
;
A
#
# COMPACT_ATOMS: atom_id res chain seq x y z
N LEU A 1 -10.53 -8.78 -11.86
CA LEU A 1 -10.02 -8.05 -10.70
C LEU A 1 -11.18 -7.51 -9.86
N ASN A 2 -11.00 -7.42 -8.53
CA ASN A 2 -11.90 -6.67 -7.66
C ASN A 2 -11.67 -5.14 -7.84
N PRO A 3 -12.55 -4.27 -7.28
CA PRO A 3 -12.44 -2.82 -7.45
C PRO A 3 -11.11 -2.20 -6.98
N CYS A 4 -10.48 -2.79 -5.96
CA CYS A 4 -9.18 -2.33 -5.47
C CYS A 4 -7.99 -2.89 -6.26
N GLY A 5 -8.23 -3.77 -7.22
CA GLY A 5 -7.23 -4.30 -8.14
C GLY A 5 -6.31 -5.39 -7.58
N GLU A 6 -6.49 -5.88 -6.34
CA GLU A 6 -5.55 -6.81 -5.71
C GLU A 6 -5.91 -8.28 -5.88
N ILE A 7 -7.17 -8.64 -6.17
CA ILE A 7 -7.60 -10.04 -6.26
C ILE A 7 -8.07 -10.44 -7.66
N LEU A 8 -7.57 -11.59 -8.12
CA LEU A 8 -8.01 -12.25 -9.35
C LEU A 8 -8.98 -13.37 -9.00
N GLY A 9 -10.16 -13.39 -9.60
CA GLY A 9 -11.15 -14.43 -9.40
C GLY A 9 -12.49 -14.14 -10.08
N ALA A 10 -13.41 -15.09 -10.02
CA ALA A 10 -14.78 -14.96 -10.50
C ALA A 10 -15.74 -15.39 -9.40
N ASP A 11 -16.81 -14.61 -9.18
CA ASP A 11 -17.83 -14.89 -8.15
C ASP A 11 -17.24 -15.26 -6.78
N PHE A 12 -16.36 -14.42 -6.25
CA PHE A 12 -15.57 -14.71 -5.04
C PHE A 12 -15.82 -13.71 -3.91
N HIS A 13 -15.42 -14.11 -2.71
CA HIS A 13 -15.28 -13.23 -1.56
C HIS A 13 -13.79 -12.96 -1.31
N CYS A 14 -13.42 -11.69 -1.13
CA CYS A 14 -12.10 -11.29 -0.70
C CYS A 14 -11.87 -11.66 0.78
N ASN A 15 -11.03 -12.67 1.03
CA ASN A 15 -10.58 -13.02 2.36
C ASN A 15 -9.15 -12.49 2.53
N LEU A 16 -9.00 -11.40 3.25
CA LEU A 16 -7.75 -10.63 3.29
C LEU A 16 -7.27 -10.42 4.72
N ALA A 17 -5.96 -10.52 4.92
CA ALA A 17 -5.24 -10.06 6.09
C ALA A 17 -4.10 -9.14 5.67
N GLU A 18 -3.57 -8.33 6.60
CA GLU A 18 -2.50 -7.39 6.33
C GLU A 18 -1.49 -7.36 7.46
N VAL A 19 -0.22 -7.51 7.11
CA VAL A 19 0.92 -7.41 8.03
C VAL A 19 1.49 -6.00 7.96
N HIS A 20 1.69 -5.36 9.12
CA HIS A 20 2.23 -4.00 9.20
C HIS A 20 3.77 -4.07 9.35
N LEU A 21 4.47 -3.98 8.23
CA LEU A 21 5.92 -4.16 8.14
C LEU A 21 6.72 -3.09 8.89
N ASN A 22 6.19 -1.85 8.98
CA ASN A 22 6.82 -0.77 9.73
C ASN A 22 6.91 -1.03 11.26
N ARG A 23 6.35 -2.15 11.74
CA ARG A 23 6.42 -2.60 13.13
C ARG A 23 7.31 -3.83 13.31
N LEU A 24 7.92 -4.32 12.25
CA LEU A 24 8.83 -5.45 12.27
C LEU A 24 10.28 -4.96 12.19
N ASP A 25 11.14 -5.63 12.93
CA ASP A 25 12.58 -5.40 12.88
C ASP A 25 13.15 -6.08 11.62
N PRO A 26 13.89 -5.36 10.74
CA PRO A 26 14.52 -5.96 9.58
C PRO A 26 15.53 -7.06 9.90
N ASP A 27 16.16 -7.02 11.07
CA ASP A 27 17.13 -8.02 11.51
C ASP A 27 16.49 -9.24 12.17
N ASP A 28 15.22 -9.14 12.61
CA ASP A 28 14.48 -10.25 13.22
C ASP A 28 13.71 -11.06 12.17
N LEU A 29 14.42 -11.90 11.44
CA LEU A 29 13.82 -12.73 10.38
C LEU A 29 12.78 -13.75 10.90
N GLU A 30 12.90 -14.21 12.15
CA GLU A 30 11.94 -15.14 12.75
C GLU A 30 10.66 -14.41 13.16
N GLY A 31 10.76 -13.24 13.81
CA GLY A 31 9.60 -12.40 14.13
C GLY A 31 8.82 -11.97 12.88
N GLN A 32 9.51 -11.67 11.78
CA GLN A 32 8.85 -11.44 10.48
C GLN A 32 8.09 -12.68 10.02
N SER A 33 8.74 -13.85 10.05
CA SER A 33 8.13 -15.12 9.67
C SER A 33 6.93 -15.45 10.55
N ASP A 34 7.00 -15.18 11.84
CA ASP A 34 5.88 -15.40 12.78
C ASP A 34 4.68 -14.52 12.46
N ALA A 35 4.90 -13.25 12.11
CA ALA A 35 3.83 -12.34 11.70
C ALA A 35 3.09 -12.86 10.45
N PHE A 36 3.82 -13.27 9.42
CA PHE A 36 3.24 -13.83 8.20
C PHE A 36 2.63 -15.22 8.43
N ARG A 37 3.23 -16.05 9.30
CA ARG A 37 2.69 -17.34 9.72
C ARG A 37 1.35 -17.19 10.45
N ALA A 38 1.18 -16.17 11.26
CA ALA A 38 -0.08 -15.88 11.94
C ALA A 38 -1.16 -15.34 10.98
N ALA A 39 -0.77 -14.56 9.97
CA ALA A 39 -1.68 -14.02 8.97
C ALA A 39 -2.31 -15.12 8.08
N GLY A 40 -1.57 -16.19 7.77
CA GLY A 40 -2.06 -17.31 6.94
C GLY A 40 -3.35 -17.93 7.47
N PRO A 41 -3.38 -18.53 8.66
CA PRO A 41 -4.59 -19.09 9.27
C PRO A 41 -5.71 -18.06 9.45
N SER A 42 -5.41 -16.80 9.71
CA SER A 42 -6.42 -15.75 9.91
C SER A 42 -7.29 -15.51 8.66
N VAL A 43 -6.76 -15.72 7.46
CA VAL A 43 -7.54 -15.66 6.21
C VAL A 43 -8.06 -17.04 5.79
N ALA A 44 -7.30 -18.11 6.03
CA ALA A 44 -7.68 -19.45 5.65
C ALA A 44 -8.92 -19.92 6.40
N CYS A 45 -9.11 -19.52 7.66
CA CYS A 45 -10.30 -19.86 8.45
C CYS A 45 -11.60 -19.34 7.81
N LEU A 46 -11.55 -18.26 7.06
CA LEU A 46 -12.70 -17.70 6.34
C LEU A 46 -13.18 -18.61 5.19
N LEU A 47 -12.36 -19.53 4.74
CA LEU A 47 -12.75 -20.55 3.75
C LEU A 47 -13.79 -21.54 4.31
N ASN A 48 -13.97 -21.63 5.63
CA ASN A 48 -15.02 -22.44 6.27
C ASN A 48 -16.43 -21.85 6.13
N HIS A 49 -16.55 -20.58 5.73
CA HIS A 49 -17.85 -19.95 5.58
C HIS A 49 -18.70 -20.66 4.53
N ARG A 50 -19.96 -20.91 4.84
CA ARG A 50 -20.94 -21.54 3.93
C ARG A 50 -21.79 -20.47 3.27
N PHE A 51 -21.70 -20.37 1.94
CA PHE A 51 -22.54 -19.45 1.18
C PHE A 51 -23.91 -20.03 0.91
N GLU A 52 -24.95 -19.21 0.98
CA GLU A 52 -26.30 -19.57 0.57
C GLU A 52 -26.42 -19.61 -0.95
N VAL A 53 -25.75 -18.69 -1.65
CA VAL A 53 -25.78 -18.59 -3.11
C VAL A 53 -24.89 -19.62 -3.75
N GLU A 54 -25.47 -20.47 -4.61
CA GLU A 54 -24.81 -21.63 -5.23
C GLU A 54 -23.55 -21.26 -6.02
N ARG A 55 -23.60 -20.21 -6.82
CA ARG A 55 -22.44 -19.79 -7.64
C ARG A 55 -21.20 -19.47 -6.81
N TYR A 56 -21.36 -18.89 -5.60
CA TYR A 56 -20.25 -18.61 -4.70
C TYR A 56 -19.72 -19.89 -4.05
N ARG A 57 -20.58 -20.87 -3.77
CA ARG A 57 -20.15 -22.19 -3.27
C ARG A 57 -19.32 -22.93 -4.29
N GLN A 58 -19.78 -22.94 -5.55
CA GLN A 58 -19.07 -23.58 -6.66
C GLN A 58 -17.75 -22.92 -6.95
N SER A 59 -17.71 -21.57 -7.03
CA SER A 59 -16.49 -20.82 -7.23
C SER A 59 -15.46 -21.11 -6.15
N ARG A 60 -15.86 -21.09 -4.88
CA ARG A 60 -14.95 -21.44 -3.76
C ARG A 60 -14.48 -22.88 -3.79
N ALA A 61 -15.34 -23.82 -4.13
CA ALA A 61 -14.95 -25.22 -4.21
C ALA A 61 -13.93 -25.46 -5.32
N TRP A 62 -13.97 -24.65 -6.37
CA TRP A 62 -13.10 -24.75 -7.51
C TRP A 62 -11.82 -23.93 -7.36
N ASP A 63 -11.91 -22.65 -6.95
CA ASP A 63 -10.81 -21.72 -6.79
C ASP A 63 -10.99 -20.94 -5.47
N PRO A 64 -10.57 -21.50 -4.32
CA PRO A 64 -10.64 -20.80 -3.05
C PRO A 64 -9.72 -19.58 -3.06
N ILE A 65 -10.23 -18.43 -2.60
CA ILE A 65 -9.53 -17.14 -2.64
C ILE A 65 -9.15 -16.71 -1.22
N VAL A 66 -7.86 -16.54 -1.00
CA VAL A 66 -7.28 -15.85 0.15
C VAL A 66 -6.19 -14.91 -0.30
N GLY A 67 -5.92 -13.86 0.49
CA GLY A 67 -4.87 -12.91 0.21
C GLY A 67 -4.25 -12.36 1.50
N VAL A 68 -3.03 -12.75 1.80
CA VAL A 68 -2.22 -12.07 2.80
C VAL A 68 -1.50 -10.92 2.12
N SER A 69 -1.70 -9.72 2.65
CA SER A 69 -1.11 -8.47 2.21
C SER A 69 -0.15 -7.94 3.27
N PHE A 70 0.52 -6.87 2.92
CA PHE A 70 1.30 -6.06 3.86
C PHE A 70 1.10 -4.57 3.58
N THR A 71 1.49 -3.75 4.56
CA THR A 71 1.62 -2.29 4.44
C THR A 71 2.93 -1.82 5.07
N GLY A 72 3.43 -0.65 4.67
CA GLY A 72 4.69 -0.11 5.18
C GLY A 72 5.93 -0.78 4.59
N LEU A 73 5.85 -1.32 3.36
CA LEU A 73 7.01 -1.96 2.71
C LEU A 73 8.14 -0.95 2.48
N PHE A 74 7.79 0.24 2.01
CA PHE A 74 8.78 1.29 1.79
C PHE A 74 9.50 1.66 3.09
N ASP A 75 8.73 1.87 4.17
CA ASP A 75 9.28 2.18 5.48
C ASP A 75 10.22 1.07 5.99
N PHE A 76 9.81 -0.19 5.82
CA PHE A 76 10.60 -1.35 6.20
C PHE A 76 11.96 -1.39 5.49
N PHE A 77 11.96 -1.16 4.16
CA PHE A 77 13.22 -1.18 3.41
C PHE A 77 14.12 0.02 3.71
N VAL A 78 13.54 1.18 4.03
CA VAL A 78 14.35 2.30 4.53
C VAL A 78 15.03 1.94 5.85
N HIS A 79 14.35 1.26 6.77
CA HIS A 79 14.96 0.78 8.00
C HIS A 79 15.99 -0.34 7.78
N ALA A 80 15.76 -1.21 6.80
CA ALA A 80 16.66 -2.31 6.47
C ALA A 80 17.95 -1.85 5.79
N PHE A 81 17.87 -0.87 4.90
CA PHE A 81 18.98 -0.51 4.00
C PHE A 81 19.51 0.91 4.23
N GLY A 82 18.78 1.74 4.97
CA GLY A 82 19.18 3.11 5.30
C GLY A 82 19.07 4.10 4.14
N THR A 83 19.72 5.26 4.34
CA THR A 83 19.75 6.36 3.38
C THR A 83 20.31 6.00 1.99
N PRO A 84 21.33 5.12 1.84
CA PRO A 84 21.82 4.72 0.52
C PRO A 84 20.72 4.14 -0.39
N TRP A 85 19.77 3.40 0.17
CA TRP A 85 18.64 2.89 -0.59
C TRP A 85 17.68 4.01 -1.04
N LEU A 86 17.44 5.03 -0.20
CA LEU A 86 16.66 6.22 -0.57
C LEU A 86 17.33 7.02 -1.69
N GLU A 87 18.65 7.19 -1.62
CA GLU A 87 19.44 7.87 -2.66
C GLU A 87 19.39 7.11 -3.98
N TRP A 88 19.48 5.79 -3.93
CA TRP A 88 19.31 4.93 -5.11
C TRP A 88 17.92 5.07 -5.72
N TRP A 89 16.87 5.19 -4.90
CA TRP A 89 15.51 5.48 -5.36
C TRP A 89 15.41 6.84 -6.04
N ALA A 90 15.99 7.87 -5.45
CA ALA A 90 16.02 9.23 -6.01
C ALA A 90 16.77 9.27 -7.35
N ALA A 91 17.78 8.42 -7.53
CA ALA A 91 18.50 8.25 -8.79
C ALA A 91 17.72 7.45 -9.84
N GLY A 92 16.51 6.97 -9.56
CA GLY A 92 15.67 6.20 -10.49
C GLY A 92 15.88 4.69 -10.42
N ARG A 93 16.45 4.16 -9.35
CA ARG A 93 16.75 2.71 -9.14
C ARG A 93 17.64 2.11 -10.24
N PRO A 94 18.78 2.74 -10.60
CA PRO A 94 19.61 2.28 -11.71
C PRO A 94 20.22 0.89 -11.44
N GLU A 95 20.47 0.14 -12.52
CA GLU A 95 21.07 -1.21 -12.48
C GLU A 95 22.60 -1.17 -12.29
N THR A 96 23.05 -0.46 -11.26
CA THR A 96 24.43 -0.51 -10.78
C THR A 96 24.67 -1.81 -9.98
N ALA A 97 25.92 -2.14 -9.70
CA ALA A 97 26.23 -3.30 -8.85
C ALA A 97 25.56 -3.20 -7.46
N GLU A 98 25.55 -2.02 -6.86
CA GLU A 98 24.87 -1.74 -5.60
C GLU A 98 23.33 -1.83 -5.74
N GLY A 99 22.78 -1.25 -6.81
CA GLY A 99 21.34 -1.32 -7.09
C GLY A 99 20.84 -2.73 -7.31
N LEU A 100 21.62 -3.57 -8.00
CA LEU A 100 21.31 -5.00 -8.16
C LEU A 100 21.37 -5.74 -6.83
N ALA A 101 22.32 -5.40 -5.94
CA ALA A 101 22.38 -5.97 -4.59
C ALA A 101 21.15 -5.59 -3.74
N PHE A 102 20.65 -4.36 -3.84
CA PHE A 102 19.38 -3.96 -3.22
C PHE A 102 18.20 -4.77 -3.75
N LYS A 103 18.09 -4.90 -5.09
CA LYS A 103 17.01 -5.71 -5.70
C LYS A 103 17.03 -7.17 -5.25
N GLU A 104 18.22 -7.76 -5.14
CA GLU A 104 18.38 -9.14 -4.66
C GLU A 104 17.90 -9.29 -3.20
N GLN A 105 18.25 -8.35 -2.34
CA GLN A 105 17.82 -8.37 -0.93
C GLN A 105 16.31 -8.11 -0.80
N GLU A 106 15.75 -7.14 -1.53
CA GLU A 106 14.29 -6.92 -1.61
C GLU A 106 13.57 -8.22 -2.01
N ALA A 107 14.04 -8.88 -3.06
CA ALA A 107 13.48 -10.14 -3.56
C ALA A 107 13.58 -11.26 -2.51
N ALA A 108 14.67 -11.34 -1.75
CA ALA A 108 14.87 -12.33 -0.71
C ALA A 108 13.86 -12.18 0.44
N PHE A 109 13.61 -10.96 0.92
CA PHE A 109 12.56 -10.68 1.91
C PHE A 109 11.18 -11.08 1.38
N LEU A 110 10.81 -10.60 0.21
CA LEU A 110 9.52 -10.84 -0.42
C LEU A 110 9.26 -12.33 -0.64
N ALA A 111 10.23 -13.08 -1.17
CA ALA A 111 10.12 -14.51 -1.41
C ALA A 111 10.00 -15.32 -0.10
N ARG A 112 10.74 -14.94 0.95
CA ARG A 112 10.61 -15.56 2.28
C ARG A 112 9.20 -15.41 2.82
N TRP A 113 8.66 -14.20 2.83
CA TRP A 113 7.30 -13.94 3.33
C TRP A 113 6.25 -14.69 2.53
N LYS A 114 6.38 -14.72 1.20
CA LYS A 114 5.50 -15.50 0.31
C LYS A 114 5.49 -16.99 0.65
N THR A 115 6.67 -17.57 0.84
CA THR A 115 6.84 -18.98 1.22
C THR A 115 6.16 -19.26 2.55
N THR A 116 6.43 -18.43 3.57
CA THR A 116 5.83 -18.56 4.90
C THR A 116 4.31 -18.51 4.86
N VAL A 117 3.74 -17.57 4.09
CA VAL A 117 2.28 -17.47 3.91
C VAL A 117 1.70 -18.74 3.28
N ASN A 118 2.31 -19.19 2.18
CA ASN A 118 1.82 -20.37 1.47
C ASN A 118 1.81 -21.61 2.38
N GLU A 119 2.91 -21.85 3.09
CA GLU A 119 3.03 -22.97 4.02
C GLU A 119 1.98 -22.88 5.14
N ALA A 120 1.81 -21.71 5.75
CA ALA A 120 0.85 -21.53 6.84
C ALA A 120 -0.61 -21.70 6.38
N VAL A 121 -0.97 -21.18 5.21
CA VAL A 121 -2.31 -21.33 4.62
C VAL A 121 -2.57 -22.79 4.27
N TRP A 122 -1.62 -23.45 3.61
CA TRP A 122 -1.80 -24.84 3.19
C TRP A 122 -1.84 -25.83 4.35
N ASP A 123 -1.00 -25.63 5.37
CA ASP A 123 -1.06 -26.42 6.61
C ASP A 123 -2.41 -26.27 7.31
N TYR A 124 -2.96 -25.05 7.39
CA TYR A 124 -4.30 -24.85 7.91
C TYR A 124 -5.36 -25.59 7.08
N CYS A 125 -5.30 -25.46 5.76
CA CYS A 125 -6.26 -26.13 4.87
C CYS A 125 -6.22 -27.66 5.03
N ASP A 126 -5.03 -28.25 5.10
CA ASP A 126 -4.86 -29.69 5.27
C ASP A 126 -5.44 -30.20 6.60
N ARG A 127 -5.14 -29.49 7.69
CA ARG A 127 -5.66 -29.84 9.03
C ARG A 127 -7.19 -29.77 9.12
N HIS A 128 -7.81 -28.94 8.30
CA HIS A 128 -9.26 -28.70 8.31
C HIS A 128 -10.00 -29.34 7.11
N GLY A 129 -9.32 -30.12 6.29
CA GLY A 129 -9.93 -30.76 5.12
C GLY A 129 -10.43 -29.80 4.05
N LEU A 130 -9.79 -28.63 3.95
CA LEU A 130 -10.11 -27.61 2.96
C LEU A 130 -9.22 -27.76 1.72
N ARG A 131 -9.75 -27.36 0.57
CA ARG A 131 -8.93 -27.26 -0.64
C ARG A 131 -7.88 -26.15 -0.47
N ARG A 132 -6.63 -26.47 -0.78
CA ARG A 132 -5.54 -25.47 -0.78
C ARG A 132 -5.77 -24.42 -1.85
N PRO A 133 -5.72 -23.11 -1.50
CA PRO A 133 -5.66 -22.04 -2.51
C PRO A 133 -4.38 -22.14 -3.33
N ASN A 134 -4.47 -21.86 -4.63
CA ASN A 134 -3.29 -21.74 -5.50
C ASN A 134 -2.58 -20.40 -5.30
N ARG A 135 -3.31 -19.39 -4.83
CA ARG A 135 -2.84 -18.00 -4.67
C ARG A 135 -3.19 -17.57 -3.25
N CYS A 136 -2.15 -17.26 -2.46
CA CYS A 136 -2.30 -16.90 -1.05
C CYS A 136 -1.83 -15.49 -0.72
N THR A 137 -1.12 -14.83 -1.65
CA THR A 137 -0.49 -13.53 -1.42
C THR A 137 -0.99 -12.46 -2.39
N THR A 138 -1.13 -11.27 -1.88
CA THR A 138 -1.57 -10.07 -2.62
C THR A 138 -1.04 -8.81 -1.96
N VAL A 139 -1.20 -7.64 -2.57
CA VAL A 139 -0.94 -6.36 -1.91
C VAL A 139 -2.12 -5.44 -2.10
N GLN A 140 -2.74 -5.05 -0.97
CA GLN A 140 -3.87 -4.14 -0.89
C GLN A 140 -3.41 -2.68 -1.03
N PRO A 141 -4.32 -1.76 -1.38
CA PRO A 141 -4.00 -0.32 -1.37
C PRO A 141 -3.66 0.20 0.03
N ALA A 142 -4.24 -0.38 1.08
CA ALA A 142 -4.00 -0.10 2.50
C ALA A 142 -4.16 1.38 2.93
N GLY A 143 -4.89 2.20 2.17
CA GLY A 143 -5.00 3.64 2.40
C GLY A 143 -5.50 4.02 3.80
N THR A 144 -6.41 3.25 4.38
CA THR A 144 -6.94 3.49 5.73
C THR A 144 -6.22 2.65 6.79
N LYS A 145 -5.96 1.38 6.52
CA LYS A 145 -5.35 0.47 7.52
C LYS A 145 -3.93 0.86 7.89
N SER A 146 -3.14 1.37 6.95
CA SER A 146 -1.79 1.88 7.20
C SER A 146 -1.76 2.96 8.28
N LEU A 147 -2.84 3.73 8.44
CA LEU A 147 -2.95 4.77 9.45
C LEU A 147 -2.86 4.24 10.89
N LEU A 148 -3.29 3.01 11.14
CA LEU A 148 -3.24 2.37 12.46
C LEU A 148 -1.83 2.32 13.06
N THR A 149 -0.82 2.24 12.22
CA THR A 149 0.59 2.16 12.65
C THR A 149 1.43 3.32 12.14
N GLY A 150 0.84 4.25 11.38
CA GLY A 150 1.56 5.34 10.73
C GLY A 150 2.44 4.90 9.55
N ALA A 151 2.11 3.76 8.94
CA ALA A 151 2.85 3.21 7.80
C ALA A 151 2.56 3.95 6.49
N ALA A 152 3.50 3.90 5.55
CA ALA A 152 3.23 4.17 4.15
C ALA A 152 2.28 3.10 3.57
N PRO A 153 1.33 3.47 2.66
CA PRO A 153 0.28 2.55 2.23
C PRO A 153 0.80 1.45 1.29
N GLY A 154 0.55 0.19 1.67
CA GLY A 154 0.94 -0.98 0.87
C GLY A 154 2.45 -1.01 0.62
N TRP A 155 2.82 -1.01 -0.66
CA TRP A 155 4.21 -0.94 -1.13
C TRP A 155 4.66 0.48 -1.50
N HIS A 156 3.72 1.44 -1.61
CA HIS A 156 4.00 2.77 -2.14
C HIS A 156 4.96 3.55 -1.25
N PRO A 157 5.80 4.42 -1.82
CA PRO A 157 6.48 5.45 -1.05
C PRO A 157 5.45 6.39 -0.40
N PRO A 158 5.76 7.00 0.75
CA PRO A 158 4.90 8.03 1.33
C PRO A 158 4.87 9.28 0.44
N LYS A 159 3.87 10.12 0.59
CA LYS A 159 3.74 11.37 -0.19
C LYS A 159 4.83 12.40 0.15
N ALA A 160 5.25 12.41 1.40
CA ALA A 160 6.34 13.25 1.90
C ALA A 160 6.84 12.65 3.22
N GLN A 161 8.02 13.07 3.67
CA GLN A 161 8.56 12.66 4.97
C GLN A 161 7.77 13.30 6.13
N ARG A 162 7.35 14.54 5.95
CA ARG A 162 6.50 15.30 6.89
C ARG A 162 5.39 15.97 6.13
N PHE A 163 4.17 15.83 6.62
CA PHE A 163 2.99 16.38 5.96
C PHE A 163 1.85 16.60 6.95
N ILE A 164 0.87 17.40 6.53
CA ILE A 164 -0.38 17.57 7.27
C ILE A 164 -1.40 16.57 6.73
N ARG A 165 -1.82 15.63 7.57
CA ARG A 165 -2.93 14.74 7.27
C ARG A 165 -4.23 15.42 7.61
N ARG A 166 -5.16 15.46 6.68
CA ARG A 166 -6.52 15.98 6.88
C ARG A 166 -7.50 14.84 6.96
N ILE A 167 -8.24 14.78 8.06
CA ILE A 167 -9.28 13.77 8.30
C ILE A 167 -10.63 14.47 8.32
N THR A 168 -11.56 14.02 7.49
CA THR A 168 -12.89 14.60 7.38
C THR A 168 -13.80 14.06 8.48
N PHE A 169 -14.46 14.98 9.16
CA PHE A 169 -15.52 14.73 10.14
C PHE A 169 -16.75 15.56 9.80
N ARG A 170 -17.91 15.10 10.22
CA ARG A 170 -19.07 15.97 10.22
C ARG A 170 -18.86 17.12 11.21
N LYS A 171 -19.42 18.29 10.92
CA LYS A 171 -19.40 19.41 11.86
C LYS A 171 -19.97 18.99 13.20
N ASN A 172 -19.31 19.39 14.30
CA ASN A 172 -19.64 19.03 15.68
C ASN A 172 -19.48 17.54 16.01
N ASP A 173 -18.73 16.77 15.24
CA ASP A 173 -18.39 15.40 15.61
C ASP A 173 -17.61 15.39 16.94
N PRO A 174 -17.99 14.54 17.92
CA PRO A 174 -17.34 14.50 19.24
C PRO A 174 -15.84 14.22 19.17
N VAL A 175 -15.39 13.42 18.18
CA VAL A 175 -13.96 13.11 18.00
C VAL A 175 -13.22 14.35 17.50
N ALA A 176 -13.79 15.09 16.54
CA ALA A 176 -13.21 16.32 16.05
C ALA A 176 -13.13 17.38 17.17
N LEU A 177 -14.17 17.51 18.01
CA LEU A 177 -14.15 18.40 19.18
C LEU A 177 -13.05 18.00 20.17
N ALA A 178 -12.91 16.71 20.47
CA ALA A 178 -11.81 16.22 21.31
C ALA A 178 -10.44 16.55 20.71
N CYS A 179 -10.26 16.41 19.39
CA CYS A 179 -9.02 16.81 18.72
C CYS A 179 -8.70 18.31 18.91
N MET A 180 -9.73 19.18 18.89
CA MET A 180 -9.55 20.61 19.19
C MET A 180 -9.06 20.82 20.63
N ASP A 181 -9.61 20.12 21.60
CA ASP A 181 -9.19 20.22 23.01
C ASP A 181 -7.74 19.79 23.21
N TYR A 182 -7.24 18.90 22.34
CA TYR A 182 -5.82 18.50 22.28
C TYR A 182 -4.95 19.40 21.38
N GLY A 183 -5.51 20.49 20.85
CA GLY A 183 -4.76 21.51 20.10
C GLY A 183 -4.61 21.22 18.60
N SER A 184 -5.38 20.29 18.04
CA SER A 184 -5.39 20.10 16.59
C SER A 184 -6.11 21.26 15.89
N SER A 185 -5.57 21.69 14.75
CA SER A 185 -6.22 22.66 13.86
C SER A 185 -7.42 22.02 13.16
N ILE A 186 -8.49 22.80 13.00
CA ILE A 186 -9.67 22.40 12.23
C ILE A 186 -9.94 23.47 11.17
N VAL A 187 -10.14 23.02 9.94
CA VAL A 187 -10.51 23.89 8.80
C VAL A 187 -11.79 23.36 8.12
N PRO A 188 -12.54 24.21 7.42
CA PRO A 188 -13.68 23.76 6.62
C PRO A 188 -13.30 22.75 5.54
N SER A 189 -14.22 21.84 5.19
CA SER A 189 -14.05 20.98 4.03
C SER A 189 -14.01 21.82 2.75
N GLN A 190 -13.23 21.36 1.77
CA GLN A 190 -13.17 21.98 0.44
C GLN A 190 -14.48 21.84 -0.35
N SER A 191 -15.41 20.98 0.09
CA SER A 191 -16.76 20.87 -0.45
C SER A 191 -17.66 22.03 -0.02
N ASP A 192 -17.39 22.64 1.13
CA ASP A 192 -18.19 23.72 1.71
C ASP A 192 -17.74 25.09 1.13
N LYS A 193 -18.67 25.76 0.47
CA LYS A 193 -18.42 27.01 -0.25
C LYS A 193 -19.47 28.07 0.10
N ASP A 194 -19.08 29.32 -0.08
CA ASP A 194 -20.01 30.45 0.00
C ASP A 194 -20.91 30.55 -1.24
N GLU A 195 -21.83 31.52 -1.23
CA GLU A 195 -22.76 31.78 -2.33
C GLU A 195 -22.08 32.17 -3.67
N GLN A 196 -20.82 32.59 -3.59
CA GLN A 196 -19.99 32.96 -4.73
C GLN A 196 -19.08 31.79 -5.18
N GLY A 197 -19.19 30.62 -4.55
CA GLY A 197 -18.38 29.43 -4.86
C GLY A 197 -16.97 29.47 -4.31
N ARG A 198 -16.62 30.39 -3.40
CA ARG A 198 -15.32 30.48 -2.74
C ARG A 198 -15.30 29.53 -1.53
N LEU A 199 -14.13 28.97 -1.23
CA LEU A 199 -13.94 28.13 -0.06
C LEU A 199 -14.22 28.92 1.23
N LEU A 200 -14.85 28.26 2.21
CA LEU A 200 -15.00 28.84 3.55
C LEU A 200 -13.66 28.80 4.28
N ASP A 201 -13.41 29.78 5.12
CA ASP A 201 -12.20 29.91 5.94
C ASP A 201 -12.48 29.74 7.46
N ASP A 202 -13.75 29.85 7.87
CA ASP A 202 -14.19 29.65 9.25
C ASP A 202 -14.91 28.28 9.41
N PRO A 203 -14.37 27.32 10.19
CA PRO A 203 -15.02 26.05 10.44
C PRO A 203 -16.34 26.18 11.20
N PHE A 204 -16.59 27.30 11.85
CA PHE A 204 -17.83 27.59 12.58
C PHE A 204 -18.87 28.31 11.73
N ASP A 205 -18.56 28.73 10.50
CA ASP A 205 -19.54 29.31 9.58
C ASP A 205 -20.79 28.42 9.49
N PRO A 206 -22.02 28.95 9.59
CA PRO A 206 -23.25 28.16 9.52
C PRO A 206 -23.37 27.28 8.24
N ARG A 207 -22.73 27.65 7.16
CA ARG A 207 -22.71 26.92 5.89
C ARG A 207 -21.73 25.76 5.87
N CYS A 208 -20.77 25.73 6.83
CA CYS A 208 -19.84 24.63 6.96
C CYS A 208 -20.57 23.38 7.47
N THR A 209 -20.47 22.27 6.74
CA THR A 209 -21.12 20.99 7.07
C THR A 209 -20.13 19.92 7.51
N GLU A 210 -18.87 20.04 7.07
CA GLU A 210 -17.79 19.11 7.34
C GLU A 210 -16.53 19.82 7.80
N TRP A 211 -15.84 19.21 8.76
CA TRP A 211 -14.57 19.67 9.29
C TRP A 211 -13.43 18.78 8.84
N LEU A 212 -12.32 19.40 8.50
CA LEU A 212 -11.03 18.73 8.31
C LEU A 212 -10.16 18.97 9.53
N VAL A 213 -9.90 17.91 10.29
CA VAL A 213 -8.92 17.94 11.38
C VAL A 213 -7.53 17.76 10.78
N GLU A 214 -6.64 18.72 11.07
CA GLU A 214 -5.27 18.73 10.61
C GLU A 214 -4.34 18.07 11.63
N ILE A 215 -3.65 17.01 11.21
CA ILE A 215 -2.75 16.22 12.06
C ILE A 215 -1.35 16.25 11.44
N PRO A 216 -0.37 16.91 12.09
CA PRO A 216 1.03 16.79 11.68
C PRO A 216 1.46 15.32 11.74
N THR A 217 2.02 14.83 10.66
CA THR A 217 2.43 13.44 10.50
C THR A 217 3.84 13.39 9.93
N GLU A 218 4.67 12.50 10.48
CA GLU A 218 5.97 12.18 9.91
C GLU A 218 6.12 10.67 9.72
N VAL A 219 6.94 10.27 8.76
CA VAL A 219 7.29 8.86 8.57
C VAL A 219 8.28 8.41 9.64
N SER A 220 8.29 7.12 9.98
CA SER A 220 9.12 6.57 11.06
C SER A 220 10.63 6.78 10.88
N TRP A 221 11.07 7.00 9.67
CA TRP A 221 12.48 7.18 9.28
C TRP A 221 12.84 8.65 8.95
N ALA A 222 11.94 9.61 9.17
CA ALA A 222 12.17 11.02 8.83
C ALA A 222 13.42 11.65 9.50
N ASN A 223 13.88 11.04 10.59
CA ASN A 223 15.04 11.52 11.36
C ASN A 223 16.32 10.69 11.10
N LEU A 224 16.32 9.79 10.11
CA LEU A 224 17.56 9.11 9.71
C LEU A 224 18.54 10.13 9.10
N PRO A 225 19.84 10.04 9.42
CA PRO A 225 20.85 10.93 8.87
C PRO A 225 20.82 10.93 7.33
N GLY A 226 20.66 12.10 6.72
CA GLY A 226 20.62 12.27 5.26
C GLY A 226 19.27 12.03 4.62
N ALA A 227 18.27 11.50 5.35
CA ALA A 227 16.95 11.27 4.78
C ALA A 227 16.25 12.55 4.31
N ASP A 228 16.48 13.65 5.01
CA ASP A 228 15.96 14.98 4.69
C ASP A 228 16.51 15.59 3.38
N GLN A 229 17.57 15.01 2.84
CA GLN A 229 18.14 15.41 1.54
C GLN A 229 17.44 14.70 0.36
N VAL A 230 16.62 13.70 0.62
CA VAL A 230 15.93 12.94 -0.41
C VAL A 230 14.50 13.46 -0.60
N GLU A 231 14.26 14.03 -1.76
CA GLU A 231 12.96 14.56 -2.17
C GLU A 231 12.07 13.44 -2.75
N ILE A 232 11.17 12.87 -1.95
CA ILE A 232 10.26 11.79 -2.38
C ILE A 232 9.42 12.22 -3.59
N ASN A 233 9.02 13.48 -3.64
CA ASN A 233 8.27 14.04 -4.76
C ASN A 233 9.02 13.97 -6.11
N ASN A 234 10.32 13.75 -6.10
CA ASN A 234 11.14 13.63 -7.31
C ASN A 234 11.30 12.18 -7.79
N PHE A 235 10.77 11.20 -7.07
CA PHE A 235 10.81 9.82 -7.52
C PHE A 235 10.13 9.65 -8.87
N SER A 236 10.83 9.02 -9.80
CA SER A 236 10.33 8.82 -11.16
C SER A 236 9.21 7.77 -11.22
N ALA A 237 8.36 7.86 -12.24
CA ALA A 237 7.36 6.85 -12.51
C ALA A 237 8.01 5.48 -12.79
N MET A 238 9.15 5.45 -13.47
CA MET A 238 9.90 4.21 -13.74
C MET A 238 10.47 3.58 -12.47
N ALA A 239 10.93 4.36 -11.49
CA ALA A 239 11.36 3.81 -10.20
C ALA A 239 10.19 3.17 -9.44
N GLN A 240 9.01 3.81 -9.47
CA GLN A 240 7.79 3.26 -8.89
C GLN A 240 7.36 1.97 -9.62
N PHE A 241 7.41 1.96 -10.95
CA PHE A 241 7.09 0.80 -11.77
C PHE A 241 8.06 -0.38 -11.51
N ASP A 242 9.36 -0.13 -11.47
CA ASP A 242 10.36 -1.14 -11.17
C ASP A 242 10.13 -1.78 -9.78
N PHE A 243 9.81 -0.97 -8.77
CA PHE A 243 9.52 -1.49 -7.43
C PHE A 243 8.19 -2.25 -7.37
N TYR A 244 7.16 -1.76 -8.07
CA TYR A 244 5.92 -2.52 -8.25
C TYR A 244 6.19 -3.90 -8.83
N MET A 245 7.02 -3.99 -9.88
CA MET A 245 7.36 -5.25 -10.51
C MET A 245 8.17 -6.17 -9.59
N GLN A 246 9.05 -5.64 -8.74
CA GLN A 246 9.72 -6.43 -7.68
C GLN A 246 8.71 -7.10 -6.75
N VAL A 247 7.73 -6.35 -6.28
CA VAL A 247 6.67 -6.87 -5.41
C VAL A 247 5.80 -7.89 -6.14
N GLN A 248 5.39 -7.57 -7.37
CA GLN A 248 4.54 -8.44 -8.20
C GLN A 248 5.20 -9.78 -8.48
N GLN A 249 6.48 -9.79 -8.80
CA GLN A 249 7.22 -11.01 -9.14
C GLN A 249 7.56 -11.87 -7.92
N HIS A 250 8.02 -11.24 -6.83
CA HIS A 250 8.60 -11.97 -5.72
C HIS A 250 7.64 -12.27 -4.57
N TYR A 251 6.58 -11.47 -4.40
CA TYR A 251 5.59 -11.72 -3.35
C TYR A 251 4.22 -12.13 -3.89
N THR A 252 3.69 -11.41 -4.86
CA THR A 252 2.27 -11.46 -5.20
C THR A 252 1.93 -12.68 -6.06
N ALA A 253 0.87 -13.39 -5.69
CA ALA A 253 0.28 -14.48 -6.48
C ALA A 253 -1.03 -14.06 -7.16
N HIS A 254 -1.74 -13.06 -6.62
CA HIS A 254 -2.89 -12.41 -7.25
C HIS A 254 -2.44 -11.21 -8.08
N ASN A 255 -2.71 -10.00 -7.60
CA ASN A 255 -2.21 -8.77 -8.18
C ASN A 255 -1.78 -7.81 -7.07
N THR A 256 -0.81 -6.99 -7.37
CA THR A 256 -0.40 -5.89 -6.50
C THR A 256 -1.23 -4.66 -6.88
N SER A 257 -2.08 -4.18 -5.96
CA SER A 257 -2.75 -2.90 -6.18
C SER A 257 -1.69 -1.81 -6.30
N ALA A 258 -1.64 -1.15 -7.43
CA ALA A 258 -0.64 -0.15 -7.75
C ALA A 258 -1.27 1.14 -8.26
N THR A 259 -0.76 2.26 -7.76
CA THR A 259 -1.00 3.59 -8.30
C THR A 259 0.35 4.23 -8.55
N ILE A 260 0.69 4.43 -9.81
CA ILE A 260 1.94 5.07 -10.22
C ILE A 260 1.66 6.51 -10.61
N GLU A 261 2.38 7.42 -9.98
CA GLU A 261 2.30 8.84 -10.28
C GLU A 261 3.33 9.20 -11.34
N PHE A 262 2.91 9.88 -12.39
CA PHE A 262 3.78 10.22 -13.51
C PHE A 262 3.66 11.70 -13.92
N ARG A 263 4.72 12.23 -14.51
CA ARG A 263 4.75 13.52 -15.20
C ARG A 263 4.60 13.32 -16.70
N GLU A 264 4.28 14.38 -17.44
CA GLU A 264 4.08 14.33 -18.89
C GLU A 264 5.28 13.72 -19.65
N ASN A 265 6.49 14.07 -19.24
CA ASN A 265 7.72 13.54 -19.83
C ASN A 265 8.04 12.08 -19.49
N GLU A 266 7.28 11.46 -18.60
CA GLU A 266 7.44 10.06 -18.16
C GLU A 266 6.45 9.11 -18.83
N ILE A 267 5.51 9.61 -19.63
CA ILE A 267 4.46 8.80 -20.28
C ILE A 267 5.07 7.74 -21.20
N GLU A 268 5.95 8.13 -22.10
CA GLU A 268 6.52 7.24 -23.11
C GLU A 268 7.42 6.17 -22.46
N PRO A 269 8.40 6.49 -21.59
CA PRO A 269 9.16 5.48 -20.87
C PRO A 269 8.32 4.50 -20.06
N LEU A 270 7.25 4.99 -19.38
CA LEU A 270 6.36 4.14 -18.61
C LEU A 270 5.55 3.18 -19.50
N ALA A 271 5.04 3.66 -20.64
CA ALA A 271 4.31 2.84 -21.59
C ALA A 271 5.22 1.75 -22.21
N GLU A 272 6.47 2.09 -22.54
CA GLU A 272 7.46 1.11 -23.04
C GLU A 272 7.81 0.07 -21.99
N GLY A 273 8.04 0.49 -20.74
CA GLY A 273 8.33 -0.41 -19.61
C GLY A 273 7.19 -1.39 -19.32
N SER A 274 5.95 -0.90 -19.30
CA SER A 274 4.75 -1.74 -19.13
C SER A 274 4.60 -2.73 -20.29
N HIS A 275 4.76 -2.27 -21.54
CA HIS A 275 4.68 -3.11 -22.73
C HIS A 275 5.75 -4.20 -22.72
N ALA A 276 6.99 -3.87 -22.38
CA ALA A 276 8.09 -4.82 -22.28
C ALA A 276 7.80 -5.87 -21.19
N SER A 277 7.28 -5.47 -20.05
CA SER A 277 6.95 -6.39 -18.94
C SER A 277 5.85 -7.39 -19.29
N ILE A 278 4.90 -6.99 -20.14
CA ILE A 278 3.87 -7.89 -20.71
C ILE A 278 4.53 -8.88 -21.67
N GLY A 279 5.34 -8.39 -22.62
CA GLY A 279 5.99 -9.20 -23.64
C GLY A 279 6.97 -10.23 -23.07
N ASP A 280 7.71 -9.87 -22.03
CA ASP A 280 8.69 -10.73 -21.36
C ASP A 280 8.06 -11.74 -20.38
N GLY A 281 6.74 -11.71 -20.18
CA GLY A 281 6.06 -12.60 -19.24
C GLY A 281 6.45 -12.41 -17.78
N LYS A 282 6.84 -11.19 -17.40
CA LYS A 282 7.29 -10.84 -16.03
C LYS A 282 6.18 -10.79 -14.98
N GLY A 283 4.96 -11.23 -15.31
CA GLY A 283 3.84 -11.29 -14.36
C GLY A 283 3.12 -9.96 -14.14
N TYR A 284 3.34 -8.97 -15.01
CA TYR A 284 2.52 -7.76 -15.03
C TYR A 284 1.04 -8.08 -15.24
N ILE A 285 0.17 -7.46 -14.45
CA ILE A 285 -1.28 -7.67 -14.55
C ILE A 285 -2.02 -6.35 -14.75
N SER A 286 -1.88 -5.41 -13.84
CA SER A 286 -2.53 -4.10 -13.95
C SER A 286 -1.95 -3.09 -12.95
N GLU A 287 -2.03 -1.83 -13.34
CA GLU A 287 -1.71 -0.67 -12.52
C GLU A 287 -2.70 0.46 -12.78
N ALA A 288 -2.83 1.40 -11.87
CA ALA A 288 -3.51 2.67 -12.05
C ALA A 288 -2.46 3.77 -12.26
N LEU A 289 -2.70 4.63 -13.24
CA LEU A 289 -1.83 5.75 -13.56
C LEU A 289 -2.48 7.06 -13.15
N VAL A 290 -1.75 7.90 -12.42
CA VAL A 290 -2.23 9.21 -11.95
C VAL A 290 -1.26 10.30 -12.39
N ALA A 291 -1.76 11.25 -13.17
CA ALA A 291 -0.96 12.40 -13.56
C ALA A 291 -0.63 13.27 -12.34
N ARG A 292 0.65 13.56 -12.16
CA ARG A 292 1.14 14.46 -11.11
C ARG A 292 1.01 15.90 -11.62
N ILE A 293 0.18 16.69 -10.94
CA ILE A 293 0.09 18.13 -11.18
C ILE A 293 1.11 18.79 -10.26
N ASP A 294 2.15 19.39 -10.84
CA ASP A 294 3.10 20.17 -10.06
C ASP A 294 2.39 21.35 -9.41
N ALA A 295 2.57 21.50 -8.09
CA ALA A 295 1.85 22.46 -7.26
C ALA A 295 2.11 23.94 -7.60
N ILE A 296 2.93 24.23 -8.61
CA ILE A 296 3.23 25.59 -9.09
C ILE A 296 2.07 26.23 -9.88
N ALA A 297 1.10 25.41 -10.30
CA ALA A 297 -0.09 25.89 -11.02
C ALA A 297 -1.31 26.14 -10.11
N ALA A 298 -1.18 26.02 -8.81
CA ALA A 298 -2.28 26.13 -7.84
C ALA A 298 -2.08 27.31 -6.86
N CYS A 299 -1.48 28.41 -7.31
CA CYS A 299 -1.51 29.71 -6.61
C CYS A 299 -2.54 30.62 -7.23
#